data_efdca0b55aee0bbf4dbecbb4128465fa
#
_entry.id   efdca0b55aee0bbf4dbecbb4128465fa
#
_cell.length_a   1.000
_cell.length_b   1.000
_cell.length_c   1.000
_cell.angle_alpha   90.00
_cell.angle_beta   90.00
_cell.angle_gamma   90.00
#
_symmetry.space_group_name_H-M   'P 1'
#
loop_
_entity.id
_entity.type
_entity.pdbx_description
1 polymer ?
#
loop_
_entity_poly.entity_id
_entity_poly.type
_entity_poly.pdbx_seq_one_letter_code
_entity_poly.pdbx_strand_id
1 'polypeptide(L)'
;SLFHKAYNFILKSFFRKNLKHIYYGKEILKEINKINKKQDVIITIKGDFIDPKSILEFKKHTKKSIAFFNDNTYRCPKIKQVIDCFDEIYSFEKKDCEKFNLKFATNWIYNITVSSCNKNTAEYDVFNISSIDKRQPILIRIAEELKSKKINFNFIIYDKKHKSTNNNITYINTHMPLSEVNEHISNSKVLLDINRIGQVGLTFRVFESLGLEKKLITTNSDIKNYDFYN
;
A
#
# COMPACT_ATOMS: atom_id res chain seq x y z
N SER A 1 6.58 -28.35 -6.37
CA SER A 1 6.48 -29.74 -5.90
C SER A 1 6.12 -29.78 -4.42
N LEU A 2 5.54 -30.87 -3.97
CA LEU A 2 5.19 -31.11 -2.54
C LEU A 2 6.43 -31.03 -1.65
N PHE A 3 7.55 -31.54 -2.12
CA PHE A 3 8.87 -31.49 -1.46
C PHE A 3 9.31 -30.05 -1.14
N HIS A 4 9.17 -29.12 -2.09
CA HIS A 4 9.49 -27.72 -1.87
C HIS A 4 8.59 -27.04 -0.83
N LYS A 5 7.31 -27.44 -0.76
CA LYS A 5 6.37 -26.93 0.25
C LYS A 5 6.74 -27.44 1.64
N ALA A 6 7.03 -28.73 1.78
CA ALA A 6 7.45 -29.36 3.03
C ALA A 6 8.78 -28.78 3.53
N TYR A 7 9.79 -28.69 2.67
CA TYR A 7 11.09 -28.09 3.01
C TYR A 7 10.96 -26.61 3.41
N ASN A 8 10.15 -25.81 2.69
CA ASN A 8 9.90 -24.43 3.07
C ASN A 8 9.15 -24.32 4.40
N PHE A 9 8.26 -25.26 4.71
CA PHE A 9 7.57 -25.34 6.00
C PHE A 9 8.58 -25.58 7.15
N ILE A 10 9.48 -26.53 7.01
CA ILE A 10 10.55 -26.82 7.98
C ILE A 10 11.44 -25.59 8.18
N LEU A 11 11.90 -24.98 7.10
CA LEU A 11 12.72 -23.76 7.17
C LEU A 11 12.01 -22.60 7.87
N LYS A 12 10.71 -22.42 7.66
CA LYS A 12 9.93 -21.38 8.34
C LYS A 12 9.75 -21.66 9.82
N SER A 13 9.44 -22.94 10.18
CA SER A 13 9.11 -23.34 11.54
C SER A 13 10.35 -23.36 12.46
N PHE A 14 11.45 -23.91 11.98
CA PHE A 14 12.66 -24.10 12.80
C PHE A 14 13.70 -23.01 12.61
N PHE A 15 13.82 -22.44 11.43
CA PHE A 15 14.90 -21.48 11.10
C PHE A 15 14.40 -20.07 10.80
N ARG A 16 13.09 -19.81 10.88
CA ARG A 16 12.47 -18.51 10.52
C ARG A 16 12.82 -18.02 9.11
N LYS A 17 13.30 -18.93 8.23
CA LYS A 17 13.70 -18.63 6.85
C LYS A 17 12.55 -18.95 5.89
N ASN A 18 12.43 -18.16 4.82
CA ASN A 18 11.44 -18.36 3.78
C ASN A 18 12.15 -18.48 2.42
N LEU A 19 12.07 -19.64 1.80
CA LEU A 19 12.71 -19.89 0.50
C LEU A 19 12.30 -18.90 -0.59
N LYS A 20 11.05 -18.43 -0.56
CA LYS A 20 10.60 -17.41 -1.52
C LYS A 20 11.35 -16.09 -1.34
N HIS A 21 11.61 -15.67 -0.10
CA HIS A 21 12.34 -14.45 0.19
C HIS A 21 13.82 -14.58 -0.20
N ILE A 22 14.42 -15.75 0.07
CA ILE A 22 15.80 -16.05 -0.31
C ILE A 22 15.92 -16.05 -1.85
N TYR A 23 15.02 -16.73 -2.54
CA TYR A 23 15.00 -16.78 -4.00
C TYR A 23 14.83 -15.37 -4.59
N TYR A 24 13.87 -14.62 -4.07
CA TYR A 24 13.61 -13.26 -4.51
C TYR A 24 14.82 -12.33 -4.31
N GLY A 25 15.46 -12.43 -3.14
CA GLY A 25 16.70 -11.68 -2.87
C GLY A 25 17.84 -12.04 -3.81
N LYS A 26 17.99 -13.34 -4.16
CA LYS A 26 19.00 -13.79 -5.13
C LYS A 26 18.73 -13.27 -6.54
N GLU A 27 17.47 -13.24 -6.99
CA GLU A 27 17.11 -12.68 -8.31
C GLU A 27 17.40 -11.18 -8.37
N ILE A 28 17.09 -10.43 -7.29
CA ILE A 28 17.46 -9.00 -7.23
C ILE A 28 18.97 -8.82 -7.29
N LEU A 29 19.74 -9.61 -6.52
CA LEU A 29 21.22 -9.56 -6.56
C LEU A 29 21.78 -9.86 -7.95
N LYS A 30 21.18 -10.82 -8.66
CA LYS A 30 21.55 -11.14 -10.03
C LYS A 30 21.37 -9.93 -10.96
N GLU A 31 20.27 -9.19 -10.80
CA GLU A 31 20.05 -7.96 -11.60
C GLU A 31 21.02 -6.84 -11.20
N ILE A 32 21.24 -6.64 -9.90
CA ILE A 32 22.21 -5.66 -9.40
C ILE A 32 23.62 -5.96 -9.92
N ASN A 33 24.03 -7.22 -9.94
CA ASN A 33 25.36 -7.64 -10.43
C ASN A 33 25.59 -7.37 -11.93
N LYS A 34 24.51 -7.27 -12.73
CA LYS A 34 24.65 -6.86 -14.14
C LYS A 34 25.07 -5.41 -14.29
N ILE A 35 24.81 -4.59 -13.27
CA ILE A 35 25.21 -3.20 -13.24
C ILE A 35 26.67 -3.16 -12.76
N ASN A 36 27.61 -3.17 -13.69
CA ASN A 36 29.04 -3.23 -13.38
C ASN A 36 29.60 -1.89 -12.82
N LYS A 37 28.84 -1.26 -11.90
CA LYS A 37 29.18 -0.01 -11.25
C LYS A 37 28.50 0.09 -9.89
N LYS A 38 29.25 0.50 -8.88
CA LYS A 38 28.69 0.81 -7.55
C LYS A 38 27.72 2.00 -7.66
N GLN A 39 26.52 1.82 -7.16
CA GLN A 39 25.46 2.83 -7.20
C GLN A 39 25.66 3.85 -6.06
N ASP A 40 25.21 5.08 -6.23
CA ASP A 40 25.23 6.05 -5.14
C ASP A 40 24.19 5.69 -4.08
N VAL A 41 22.99 5.32 -4.51
CA VAL A 41 21.89 4.95 -3.62
C VAL A 41 21.12 3.76 -4.18
N ILE A 42 20.76 2.82 -3.30
CA ILE A 42 19.74 1.80 -3.56
C ILE A 42 18.55 2.08 -2.65
N ILE A 43 17.38 2.34 -3.24
CA ILE A 43 16.12 2.55 -2.53
C ILE A 43 15.29 1.28 -2.61
N THR A 44 14.89 0.75 -1.46
CA THR A 44 14.03 -0.42 -1.35
C THR A 44 12.65 0.00 -0.83
N ILE A 45 11.63 -0.17 -1.66
CA ILE A 45 10.25 0.05 -1.25
C ILE A 45 9.72 -1.26 -0.66
N LYS A 46 9.29 -1.23 0.60
CA LYS A 46 8.65 -2.36 1.29
C LYS A 46 9.50 -3.62 1.48
N GLY A 47 10.74 -3.68 1.55
CA GLY A 47 11.65 -4.83 1.59
C GLY A 47 11.36 -6.01 2.54
N ASP A 48 10.23 -6.09 3.22
CA ASP A 48 9.83 -7.10 4.21
C ASP A 48 9.66 -8.54 3.66
N PHE A 49 9.69 -8.69 2.34
CA PHE A 49 9.63 -9.98 1.63
C PHE A 49 10.97 -10.37 0.99
N ILE A 50 12.04 -9.66 1.30
CA ILE A 50 13.41 -9.98 0.90
C ILE A 50 14.12 -10.63 2.11
N ASP A 51 14.99 -11.60 1.85
CA ASP A 51 15.81 -12.20 2.88
C ASP A 51 16.82 -11.18 3.44
N PRO A 52 16.94 -11.04 4.78
CA PRO A 52 17.86 -10.06 5.39
C PRO A 52 19.31 -10.16 4.91
N LYS A 53 19.82 -11.38 4.70
CA LYS A 53 21.18 -11.58 4.19
C LYS A 53 21.35 -11.02 2.78
N SER A 54 20.33 -11.17 1.93
CA SER A 54 20.35 -10.59 0.59
C SER A 54 20.35 -9.07 0.61
N ILE A 55 19.59 -8.45 1.54
CA ILE A 55 19.60 -6.98 1.69
C ILE A 55 20.98 -6.50 2.14
N LEU A 56 21.61 -7.18 3.09
CA LEU A 56 22.98 -6.85 3.51
C LEU A 56 23.98 -6.98 2.37
N GLU A 57 23.77 -7.95 1.46
CA GLU A 57 24.59 -8.09 0.27
C GLU A 57 24.40 -6.93 -0.71
N PHE A 58 23.17 -6.37 -0.84
CA PHE A 58 22.91 -5.18 -1.67
C PHE A 58 23.78 -3.99 -1.27
N LYS A 59 24.11 -3.85 0.03
CA LYS A 59 24.96 -2.75 0.54
C LYS A 59 26.35 -2.73 -0.08
N LYS A 60 26.88 -3.86 -0.54
CA LYS A 60 28.19 -3.93 -1.21
C LYS A 60 28.17 -3.23 -2.56
N HIS A 61 26.99 -3.10 -3.17
CA HIS A 61 26.78 -2.53 -4.50
C HIS A 61 26.37 -1.06 -4.47
N THR A 62 26.27 -0.45 -3.29
CA THR A 62 25.87 0.95 -3.13
C THR A 62 26.71 1.67 -2.09
N LYS A 63 26.76 3.01 -2.18
CA LYS A 63 27.32 3.86 -1.13
C LYS A 63 26.33 4.00 0.04
N LYS A 64 25.01 3.98 -0.27
CA LYS A 64 23.93 4.16 0.70
C LYS A 64 22.72 3.31 0.36
N SER A 65 22.20 2.56 1.31
CA SER A 65 20.99 1.78 1.21
C SER A 65 19.87 2.42 2.02
N ILE A 66 18.71 2.67 1.39
CA ILE A 66 17.57 3.32 2.00
C ILE A 66 16.35 2.40 1.86
N ALA A 67 15.56 2.26 2.93
CA ALA A 67 14.26 1.63 2.85
C ALA A 67 13.12 2.63 3.07
N PHE A 68 12.00 2.44 2.38
CA PHE A 68 10.74 3.10 2.67
C PHE A 68 9.65 2.05 2.91
N PHE A 69 9.04 2.08 4.09
CA PHE A 69 7.93 1.20 4.44
C PHE A 69 6.60 1.94 4.31
N ASN A 70 5.80 1.52 3.34
CA ASN A 70 4.44 2.00 3.09
C ASN A 70 3.34 1.10 3.72
N ASP A 71 3.75 0.23 4.65
CA ASP A 71 2.92 -0.56 5.54
C ASP A 71 3.51 -0.49 6.96
N ASN A 72 2.67 -0.65 7.99
CA ASN A 72 3.14 -0.65 9.36
C ASN A 72 3.57 -2.03 9.86
N THR A 73 4.35 -2.06 10.95
CA THR A 73 4.87 -3.29 11.54
C THR A 73 3.81 -4.17 12.18
N TYR A 74 2.62 -3.64 12.46
CA TYR A 74 1.48 -4.43 12.95
C TYR A 74 0.91 -5.30 11.81
N ARG A 75 0.73 -4.72 10.63
CA ARG A 75 0.24 -5.43 9.45
C ARG A 75 1.30 -6.32 8.81
N CYS A 76 2.52 -5.81 8.73
CA CYS A 76 3.66 -6.46 8.11
C CYS A 76 4.78 -6.71 9.15
N PRO A 77 4.60 -7.67 10.10
CA PRO A 77 5.54 -7.88 11.20
C PRO A 77 6.95 -8.28 10.75
N LYS A 78 7.12 -8.71 9.51
CA LYS A 78 8.43 -9.02 8.93
C LYS A 78 9.31 -7.80 8.68
N ILE A 79 8.74 -6.61 8.62
CA ILE A 79 9.50 -5.35 8.59
C ILE A 79 10.54 -5.33 9.71
N LYS A 80 10.19 -5.81 10.91
CA LYS A 80 11.10 -5.89 12.07
C LYS A 80 12.36 -6.76 11.83
N GLN A 81 12.31 -7.66 10.86
CA GLN A 81 13.44 -8.54 10.56
C GLN A 81 14.47 -7.88 9.63
N VAL A 82 14.09 -6.79 8.97
CA VAL A 82 14.91 -6.11 7.96
C VAL A 82 15.26 -4.67 8.35
N ILE A 83 14.74 -4.16 9.46
CA ILE A 83 15.01 -2.78 9.91
C ILE A 83 16.53 -2.54 10.00
N ASP A 84 17.28 -3.43 10.62
CA ASP A 84 18.73 -3.25 10.84
C ASP A 84 19.58 -3.52 9.57
N CYS A 85 18.94 -3.83 8.44
CA CYS A 85 19.65 -4.17 7.22
C CYS A 85 19.97 -2.95 6.32
N PHE A 86 19.42 -1.77 6.62
CA PHE A 86 19.56 -0.56 5.81
C PHE A 86 20.37 0.52 6.55
N ASP A 87 20.93 1.47 5.80
CA ASP A 87 21.64 2.61 6.38
C ASP A 87 20.68 3.71 6.85
N GLU A 88 19.57 3.88 6.12
CA GLU A 88 18.47 4.77 6.51
C GLU A 88 17.14 4.11 6.24
N ILE A 89 16.16 4.40 7.10
CA ILE A 89 14.83 3.85 6.99
C ILE A 89 13.80 4.94 7.19
N TYR A 90 12.86 4.97 6.27
CA TYR A 90 11.71 5.85 6.32
C TYR A 90 10.44 5.02 6.47
N SER A 91 9.47 5.53 7.20
CA SER A 91 8.14 4.95 7.33
C SER A 91 7.07 6.04 7.26
N PHE A 92 5.94 5.71 6.67
CA PHE A 92 4.76 6.57 6.66
C PHE A 92 3.97 6.49 7.98
N GLU A 93 4.28 5.49 8.83
CA GLU A 93 3.58 5.24 10.09
C GLU A 93 4.35 5.88 11.26
N LYS A 94 3.82 6.99 11.79
CA LYS A 94 4.46 7.76 12.88
C LYS A 94 4.76 6.89 14.12
N LYS A 95 3.84 5.98 14.48
CA LYS A 95 4.05 5.07 15.62
C LYS A 95 5.23 4.12 15.42
N ASP A 96 5.46 3.66 14.19
CA ASP A 96 6.63 2.84 13.89
C ASP A 96 7.91 3.68 13.91
N CYS A 97 7.85 4.93 13.45
CA CYS A 97 8.98 5.85 13.53
C CYS A 97 9.41 6.09 14.98
N GLU A 98 8.47 6.37 15.88
CA GLU A 98 8.76 6.54 17.32
C GLU A 98 9.30 5.25 17.93
N LYS A 99 8.67 4.11 17.65
CA LYS A 99 9.00 2.83 18.26
C LYS A 99 10.34 2.26 17.85
N PHE A 100 10.74 2.46 16.61
CA PHE A 100 11.94 1.86 16.01
C PHE A 100 12.98 2.90 15.59
N ASN A 101 12.82 4.16 16.01
CA ASN A 101 13.69 5.28 15.66
C ASN A 101 13.90 5.42 14.15
N LEU A 102 12.79 5.37 13.37
CA LEU A 102 12.81 5.52 11.93
C LEU A 102 12.54 6.97 11.55
N LYS A 103 12.97 7.37 10.36
CA LYS A 103 12.65 8.68 9.81
C LYS A 103 11.21 8.67 9.27
N PHE A 104 10.47 9.74 9.53
CA PHE A 104 9.14 9.89 8.97
C PHE A 104 9.20 10.42 7.54
N ALA A 105 8.45 9.79 6.65
CA ALA A 105 8.14 10.33 5.32
C ALA A 105 6.72 9.91 4.94
N THR A 106 5.97 10.79 4.31
CA THR A 106 4.62 10.50 3.82
C THR A 106 4.65 9.55 2.62
N ASN A 107 3.53 8.94 2.30
CA ASN A 107 3.29 8.48 0.94
C ASN A 107 3.32 9.69 0.00
N TRP A 108 3.31 9.47 -1.30
CA TRP A 108 3.51 10.51 -2.31
C TRP A 108 2.42 10.49 -3.38
N ILE A 109 2.31 11.61 -4.08
CA ILE A 109 1.50 11.70 -5.29
C ILE A 109 2.29 11.04 -6.43
N TYR A 110 1.78 9.96 -6.99
CA TYR A 110 2.45 9.19 -8.05
C TYR A 110 1.81 9.37 -9.43
N ASN A 111 0.65 9.97 -9.50
CA ASN A 111 -0.05 10.22 -10.75
C ASN A 111 -0.75 11.58 -10.70
N ILE A 112 -0.38 12.47 -11.62
CA ILE A 112 -0.91 13.83 -11.72
C ILE A 112 -1.64 14.02 -13.06
N THR A 113 -1.93 12.96 -13.78
CA THR A 113 -2.64 13.11 -15.05
C THR A 113 -4.05 13.60 -14.76
N VAL A 114 -4.19 14.90 -14.66
CA VAL A 114 -5.49 15.58 -14.70
C VAL A 114 -5.99 15.41 -16.12
N SER A 115 -6.63 14.30 -16.40
CA SER A 115 -7.52 14.22 -17.55
C SER A 115 -8.47 15.40 -17.35
N SER A 116 -8.61 16.23 -18.35
CA SER A 116 -9.54 17.35 -18.36
C SER A 116 -10.98 16.83 -18.33
N CYS A 117 -11.32 16.14 -17.24
CA CYS A 117 -12.69 15.74 -16.98
C CYS A 117 -13.47 17.00 -16.66
N ASN A 118 -14.41 17.32 -17.53
CA ASN A 118 -15.42 18.33 -17.25
C ASN A 118 -15.99 18.06 -15.86
N LYS A 119 -15.71 18.94 -14.90
CA LYS A 119 -16.17 18.84 -13.49
C LYS A 119 -17.70 18.65 -13.36
N ASN A 120 -18.44 18.85 -14.45
CA ASN A 120 -19.90 18.76 -14.50
C ASN A 120 -20.46 17.41 -14.93
N THR A 121 -19.64 16.41 -15.25
CA THR A 121 -20.09 15.10 -15.79
C THR A 121 -19.64 13.92 -14.93
N ALA A 122 -19.39 14.13 -13.63
CA ALA A 122 -19.05 13.03 -12.75
C ALA A 122 -20.18 12.01 -12.68
N GLU A 123 -19.86 10.74 -12.98
CA GLU A 123 -20.80 9.62 -12.96
C GLU A 123 -21.22 9.25 -11.53
N TYR A 124 -20.29 9.44 -10.56
CA TYR A 124 -20.52 9.09 -9.17
C TYR A 124 -20.31 10.29 -8.25
N ASP A 125 -21.14 10.39 -7.20
CA ASP A 125 -20.91 11.35 -6.12
C ASP A 125 -19.76 10.87 -5.22
N VAL A 126 -19.71 9.57 -4.88
CA VAL A 126 -18.71 9.00 -3.98
C VAL A 126 -18.09 7.74 -4.57
N PHE A 127 -16.77 7.64 -4.53
CA PHE A 127 -16.01 6.48 -4.99
C PHE A 127 -15.12 5.91 -3.89
N ASN A 128 -15.07 4.57 -3.79
CA ASN A 128 -14.07 3.84 -3.01
C ASN A 128 -13.63 2.59 -3.75
N ILE A 129 -12.34 2.30 -3.73
CA ILE A 129 -11.80 0.99 -4.11
C ILE A 129 -10.84 0.51 -3.03
N SER A 130 -11.00 -0.74 -2.59
CA SER A 130 -10.19 -1.33 -1.53
C SER A 130 -10.09 -2.84 -1.67
N SER A 131 -9.15 -3.46 -0.92
CA SER A 131 -9.14 -4.92 -0.76
C SER A 131 -10.06 -5.33 0.39
N ILE A 132 -10.62 -6.54 0.29
CA ILE A 132 -11.44 -7.10 1.36
C ILE A 132 -10.65 -7.22 2.66
N ASP A 133 -11.18 -6.64 3.72
CA ASP A 133 -10.65 -6.77 5.09
C ASP A 133 -11.73 -6.42 6.13
N LYS A 134 -11.33 -6.20 7.37
CA LYS A 134 -12.22 -5.88 8.50
C LYS A 134 -13.01 -4.57 8.35
N ARG A 135 -12.72 -3.74 7.34
CA ARG A 135 -13.45 -2.49 7.04
C ARG A 135 -14.72 -2.70 6.22
N GLN A 136 -14.88 -3.88 5.61
CA GLN A 136 -16.04 -4.19 4.76
C GLN A 136 -17.39 -3.86 5.43
N PRO A 137 -17.68 -4.22 6.71
CA PRO A 137 -18.95 -3.88 7.32
C PRO A 137 -19.21 -2.37 7.40
N ILE A 138 -18.18 -1.58 7.61
CA ILE A 138 -18.28 -0.10 7.65
C ILE A 138 -18.63 0.41 6.25
N LEU A 139 -17.96 -0.10 5.21
CA LEU A 139 -18.23 0.31 3.83
C LEU A 139 -19.66 -0.05 3.40
N ILE A 140 -20.16 -1.23 3.78
CA ILE A 140 -21.53 -1.65 3.50
C ILE A 140 -22.53 -0.69 4.15
N ARG A 141 -22.36 -0.35 5.44
CA ARG A 141 -23.23 0.60 6.13
C ARG A 141 -23.25 1.97 5.48
N ILE A 142 -22.09 2.46 5.05
CA ILE A 142 -21.99 3.74 4.31
C ILE A 142 -22.75 3.62 2.98
N ALA A 143 -22.61 2.53 2.25
CA ALA A 143 -23.31 2.30 0.99
C ALA A 143 -24.83 2.28 1.18
N GLU A 144 -25.34 1.63 2.23
CA GLU A 144 -26.75 1.59 2.58
C GLU A 144 -27.28 3.00 2.89
N GLU A 145 -26.54 3.79 3.65
CA GLU A 145 -26.89 5.16 4.01
C GLU A 145 -26.91 6.09 2.78
N LEU A 146 -25.90 6.00 1.90
CA LEU A 146 -25.86 6.76 0.66
C LEU A 146 -27.04 6.42 -0.25
N LYS A 147 -27.35 5.12 -0.36
CA LYS A 147 -28.50 4.65 -1.15
C LYS A 147 -29.83 5.18 -0.60
N SER A 148 -30.02 5.17 0.71
CA SER A 148 -31.23 5.72 1.34
C SER A 148 -31.43 7.20 1.06
N LYS A 149 -30.32 7.95 0.90
CA LYS A 149 -30.30 9.38 0.57
C LYS A 149 -30.29 9.66 -0.94
N LYS A 150 -30.38 8.64 -1.78
CA LYS A 150 -30.31 8.75 -3.26
C LYS A 150 -29.03 9.40 -3.76
N ILE A 151 -27.92 9.24 -3.00
CA ILE A 151 -26.58 9.69 -3.41
C ILE A 151 -25.96 8.57 -4.27
N ASN A 152 -25.46 8.92 -5.46
CA ASN A 152 -24.87 7.96 -6.37
C ASN A 152 -23.43 7.63 -5.92
N PHE A 153 -23.09 6.34 -5.88
CA PHE A 153 -21.76 5.90 -5.45
C PHE A 153 -21.32 4.66 -6.21
N ASN A 154 -20.00 4.47 -6.28
CA ASN A 154 -19.40 3.24 -6.78
C ASN A 154 -18.36 2.74 -5.77
N PHE A 155 -18.64 1.61 -5.14
CA PHE A 155 -17.76 0.97 -4.17
C PHE A 155 -17.30 -0.37 -4.70
N ILE A 156 -15.96 -0.52 -4.87
CA ILE A 156 -15.33 -1.71 -5.43
C ILE A 156 -14.47 -2.37 -4.37
N ILE A 157 -14.64 -3.67 -4.16
CA ILE A 157 -13.81 -4.48 -3.26
C ILE A 157 -13.13 -5.59 -4.05
N TYR A 158 -11.79 -5.60 -4.01
CA TYR A 158 -11.01 -6.72 -4.47
C TYR A 158 -11.12 -7.88 -3.47
N ASP A 159 -11.77 -8.97 -3.89
CA ASP A 159 -11.88 -10.25 -3.16
C ASP A 159 -11.37 -11.38 -4.02
N LYS A 160 -10.09 -11.73 -3.86
CA LYS A 160 -9.43 -12.81 -4.61
C LYS A 160 -10.19 -14.15 -4.57
N LYS A 161 -10.91 -14.40 -3.47
CA LYS A 161 -11.63 -15.67 -3.26
C LYS A 161 -13.04 -15.62 -3.80
N HIS A 162 -13.52 -14.47 -4.21
CA HIS A 162 -14.87 -14.22 -4.73
C HIS A 162 -15.98 -14.85 -3.86
N LYS A 163 -15.84 -14.71 -2.54
CA LYS A 163 -16.77 -15.30 -1.55
C LYS A 163 -17.78 -14.30 -1.01
N SER A 164 -17.52 -13.02 -1.22
CA SER A 164 -18.34 -11.96 -0.66
C SER A 164 -19.39 -11.50 -1.65
N THR A 165 -20.59 -11.27 -1.16
CA THR A 165 -21.70 -10.71 -1.94
C THR A 165 -22.40 -9.62 -1.15
N ASN A 166 -22.74 -8.53 -1.80
CA ASN A 166 -23.61 -7.46 -1.29
C ASN A 166 -24.12 -6.64 -2.46
N ASN A 167 -25.40 -6.32 -2.48
CA ASN A 167 -26.03 -5.64 -3.61
C ASN A 167 -25.60 -4.18 -3.82
N ASN A 168 -24.89 -3.60 -2.85
CA ASN A 168 -24.40 -2.22 -2.90
C ASN A 168 -22.89 -2.13 -3.15
N ILE A 169 -22.20 -3.28 -3.32
CA ILE A 169 -20.75 -3.36 -3.48
C ILE A 169 -20.43 -4.18 -4.74
N THR A 170 -19.57 -3.66 -5.58
CA THR A 170 -18.99 -4.41 -6.71
C THR A 170 -17.79 -5.20 -6.24
N TYR A 171 -17.82 -6.54 -6.35
CA TYR A 171 -16.69 -7.40 -5.99
C TYR A 171 -15.95 -7.83 -7.24
N ILE A 172 -14.63 -7.66 -7.23
CA ILE A 172 -13.72 -8.08 -8.30
C ILE A 172 -12.71 -9.10 -7.77
N ASN A 173 -12.32 -10.09 -8.56
CA ASN A 173 -11.36 -11.14 -8.19
C ASN A 173 -10.00 -10.99 -8.88
N THR A 174 -9.89 -10.07 -9.81
CA THR A 174 -8.63 -9.65 -10.45
C THR A 174 -8.28 -8.23 -10.04
N HIS A 175 -7.00 -7.90 -10.01
CA HIS A 175 -6.57 -6.53 -9.72
C HIS A 175 -6.95 -5.62 -10.88
N MET A 176 -7.61 -4.53 -10.55
CA MET A 176 -7.92 -3.47 -11.50
C MET A 176 -6.63 -2.73 -11.89
N PRO A 177 -6.37 -2.52 -13.18
CA PRO A 177 -5.24 -1.69 -13.63
C PRO A 177 -5.32 -0.27 -13.09
N LEU A 178 -4.17 0.36 -12.85
CA LEU A 178 -4.12 1.73 -12.29
C LEU A 178 -4.82 2.75 -13.20
N SER A 179 -4.75 2.58 -14.52
CA SER A 179 -5.46 3.42 -15.50
C SER A 179 -6.96 3.40 -15.29
N GLU A 180 -7.54 2.22 -15.08
CA GLU A 180 -8.97 2.03 -14.83
C GLU A 180 -9.39 2.61 -13.46
N VAL A 181 -8.55 2.42 -12.41
CA VAL A 181 -8.76 3.07 -11.11
C VAL A 181 -8.80 4.59 -11.27
N ASN A 182 -7.89 5.16 -12.05
CA ASN A 182 -7.83 6.60 -12.29
C ASN A 182 -9.06 7.11 -13.08
N GLU A 183 -9.59 6.32 -13.99
CA GLU A 183 -10.84 6.63 -14.69
C GLU A 183 -12.01 6.71 -13.71
N HIS A 184 -12.19 5.74 -12.84
CA HIS A 184 -13.21 5.79 -11.79
C HIS A 184 -13.01 6.99 -10.85
N ILE A 185 -11.77 7.31 -10.47
CA ILE A 185 -11.47 8.49 -9.66
C ILE A 185 -11.87 9.77 -10.42
N SER A 186 -11.51 9.86 -11.69
CA SER A 186 -11.84 11.02 -12.53
C SER A 186 -13.35 11.23 -12.66
N ASN A 187 -14.11 10.14 -12.79
CA ASN A 187 -15.56 10.13 -12.89
C ASN A 187 -16.30 10.27 -11.54
N SER A 188 -15.59 10.56 -10.46
CA SER A 188 -16.18 10.76 -9.12
C SER A 188 -15.99 12.19 -8.63
N LYS A 189 -16.90 12.67 -7.76
CA LYS A 189 -16.79 13.99 -7.10
C LYS A 189 -15.97 13.90 -5.83
N VAL A 190 -16.11 12.82 -5.07
CA VAL A 190 -15.52 12.63 -3.74
C VAL A 190 -14.89 11.26 -3.65
N LEU A 191 -13.69 11.17 -3.10
CA LEU A 191 -13.06 9.92 -2.73
C LEU A 191 -13.35 9.58 -1.27
N LEU A 192 -13.72 8.35 -0.99
CA LEU A 192 -13.89 7.83 0.37
C LEU A 192 -12.66 6.98 0.76
N ASP A 193 -12.01 7.36 1.85
CA ASP A 193 -10.90 6.63 2.46
C ASP A 193 -11.31 6.14 3.86
N ILE A 194 -11.42 4.83 4.02
CA ILE A 194 -11.65 4.21 5.32
C ILE A 194 -10.32 3.69 5.83
N ASN A 195 -9.81 4.32 6.88
CA ASN A 195 -8.54 3.96 7.48
C ASN A 195 -8.58 2.59 8.19
N ARG A 196 -7.46 1.90 8.22
CA ARG A 196 -7.34 0.67 9.01
C ARG A 196 -7.24 0.99 10.49
N ILE A 197 -7.83 0.13 11.32
CA ILE A 197 -7.75 0.26 12.79
C ILE A 197 -6.27 0.26 13.20
N GLY A 198 -5.90 1.26 13.98
CA GLY A 198 -4.54 1.41 14.51
C GLY A 198 -3.51 2.01 13.54
N GLN A 199 -3.84 2.25 12.29
CA GLN A 199 -2.99 2.99 11.34
C GLN A 199 -3.15 4.49 11.56
N VAL A 200 -2.03 5.20 11.67
CA VAL A 200 -1.99 6.67 11.78
C VAL A 200 -1.50 7.27 10.46
N GLY A 201 -0.56 6.62 9.79
CA GLY A 201 -0.06 7.07 8.50
C GLY A 201 -1.15 7.18 7.43
N LEU A 202 -1.09 8.22 6.62
CA LEU A 202 -2.06 8.48 5.55
C LEU A 202 -1.90 7.49 4.40
N THR A 203 -3.00 6.99 3.89
CA THR A 203 -3.03 6.06 2.75
C THR A 203 -2.70 6.77 1.44
N PHE A 204 -2.37 6.01 0.40
CA PHE A 204 -2.23 6.57 -0.95
C PHE A 204 -3.52 7.24 -1.45
N ARG A 205 -4.70 6.85 -0.96
CA ARG A 205 -5.97 7.48 -1.34
C ARG A 205 -5.99 8.98 -1.04
N VAL A 206 -5.37 9.41 0.07
CA VAL A 206 -5.24 10.82 0.42
C VAL A 206 -4.41 11.54 -0.65
N PHE A 207 -3.26 11.00 -1.03
CA PHE A 207 -2.36 11.60 -2.01
C PHE A 207 -2.92 11.55 -3.44
N GLU A 208 -3.69 10.52 -3.77
CA GLU A 208 -4.45 10.45 -5.03
C GLU A 208 -5.51 11.57 -5.08
N SER A 209 -6.22 11.82 -3.98
CA SER A 209 -7.19 12.92 -3.93
C SER A 209 -6.55 14.29 -4.13
N LEU A 210 -5.38 14.52 -3.52
CA LEU A 210 -4.60 15.75 -3.70
C LEU A 210 -4.11 15.90 -5.15
N GLY A 211 -3.48 14.85 -5.70
CA GLY A 211 -2.91 14.87 -7.05
C GLY A 211 -3.94 14.99 -8.16
N LEU A 212 -5.17 14.51 -7.93
CA LEU A 212 -6.27 14.53 -8.89
C LEU A 212 -7.33 15.60 -8.57
N GLU A 213 -7.03 16.51 -7.64
CA GLU A 213 -7.91 17.61 -7.21
C GLU A 213 -9.33 17.13 -6.83
N LYS A 214 -9.42 15.98 -6.15
CA LYS A 214 -10.69 15.41 -5.70
C LYS A 214 -10.95 15.75 -4.23
N LYS A 215 -12.22 15.99 -3.90
CA LYS A 215 -12.63 16.05 -2.49
C LYS A 215 -12.39 14.72 -1.82
N LEU A 216 -12.02 14.74 -0.54
CA LEU A 216 -11.74 13.55 0.25
C LEU A 216 -12.62 13.51 1.49
N ILE A 217 -13.20 12.34 1.77
CA ILE A 217 -13.74 12.00 3.08
C ILE A 217 -12.87 10.87 3.61
N THR A 218 -12.21 11.09 4.75
CA THR A 218 -11.39 10.07 5.39
C THR A 218 -11.78 9.87 6.84
N THR A 219 -11.64 8.64 7.31
CA THR A 219 -11.77 8.30 8.74
C THR A 219 -10.46 8.46 9.51
N ASN A 220 -9.37 8.84 8.85
CA ASN A 220 -8.08 9.07 9.49
C ASN A 220 -8.00 10.47 10.07
N SER A 221 -8.20 10.59 11.38
CA SER A 221 -8.16 11.89 12.08
C SER A 221 -6.76 12.54 12.09
N ASP A 222 -5.68 11.78 11.86
CA ASP A 222 -4.32 12.31 11.84
C ASP A 222 -4.05 13.24 10.64
N ILE A 223 -4.93 13.23 9.62
CA ILE A 223 -4.85 14.16 8.48
C ILE A 223 -4.77 15.62 8.93
N LYS A 224 -5.39 15.97 10.08
CA LYS A 224 -5.35 17.32 10.66
C LYS A 224 -3.95 17.80 11.06
N ASN A 225 -2.99 16.87 11.18
CA ASN A 225 -1.61 17.15 11.56
C ASN A 225 -0.68 17.35 10.35
N TYR A 226 -1.25 17.45 9.15
CA TYR A 226 -0.49 17.65 7.91
C TYR A 226 -0.69 19.06 7.39
N ASP A 227 0.34 19.62 6.77
CA ASP A 227 0.43 21.00 6.28
C ASP A 227 -0.59 21.35 5.18
N PHE A 228 -1.08 20.35 4.46
CA PHE A 228 -2.10 20.51 3.43
C PHE A 228 -3.55 20.45 3.95
N TYR A 229 -3.76 20.23 5.26
CA TYR A 229 -5.11 20.20 5.84
C TYR A 229 -5.62 21.63 6.08
N ASN A 230 -6.81 21.93 5.53
CA ASN A 230 -7.56 23.18 5.71
C ASN A 230 -8.87 22.93 6.47
#